data_a2955f014699cc8988d8250fcba826a8
#
_entry.id   a2955f014699cc8988d8250fcba826a8
#
_cell.length_a   1.000
_cell.length_b   1.000
_cell.length_c   1.000
_cell.angle_alpha   90.00
_cell.angle_beta   90.00
_cell.angle_gamma   90.00
#
_symmetry.space_group_name_H-M   'P 1'
#
loop_
_entity.id
_entity.type
_entity.pdbx_description
1 polymer ?
#
loop_
_entity_poly.entity_id
_entity_poly.type
_entity_poly.pdbx_seq_one_letter_code
_entity_poly.pdbx_strand_id
1 'polypeptide(L)'
;MTKIAPSTAVNRYYLARMTAAEHNERMTSREGASEETGVDRKRLQRIEIGTLNPYPEEVLLMADAYHAPELLNFHCSRCCPIGQRTVPPAEKSGLDRITVKFLNALESIKDTDKELLRIAQDGELSPDEVPQMKHLLHAVQGLAAIACEIQIYIDKRSPQIERR
;
A
#
# COMPACT_ATOMS: atom_id res chain seq x y z
N MET A 1 -3.90 -16.69 14.19
CA MET A 1 -3.71 -15.35 14.81
C MET A 1 -2.21 -15.07 14.87
N THR A 2 -1.66 -14.38 13.89
CA THR A 2 -0.23 -14.06 13.87
C THR A 2 -0.02 -12.84 14.77
N LYS A 3 0.63 -13.03 15.92
CA LYS A 3 1.07 -11.94 16.79
C LYS A 3 2.14 -11.14 16.05
N ILE A 4 1.81 -9.93 15.60
CA ILE A 4 2.81 -8.95 15.20
C ILE A 4 3.52 -8.52 16.47
N ALA A 5 4.82 -8.82 16.58
CA ALA A 5 5.63 -8.40 17.70
C ALA A 5 5.58 -6.87 17.83
N PRO A 6 5.46 -6.31 19.03
CA PRO A 6 5.46 -4.87 19.24
C PRO A 6 6.86 -4.32 19.04
N SER A 7 7.23 -4.01 17.81
CA SER A 7 8.32 -3.09 17.55
C SER A 7 7.76 -1.68 17.68
N THR A 8 7.91 -1.07 18.81
CA THR A 8 7.55 0.33 19.10
C THR A 8 8.24 1.34 18.19
N ALA A 9 9.18 0.90 17.37
CA ALA A 9 10.00 1.80 16.54
C ALA A 9 9.34 2.20 15.20
N VAL A 10 8.33 1.50 14.67
CA VAL A 10 7.86 1.81 13.29
C VAL A 10 6.39 1.42 13.08
N ASN A 11 5.48 1.79 13.95
CA ASN A 11 4.07 1.65 13.62
C ASN A 11 3.68 2.71 12.58
N ARG A 12 3.24 2.28 11.39
CA ARG A 12 2.94 3.16 10.25
C ARG A 12 1.82 4.17 10.56
N TYR A 13 0.83 3.81 11.34
CA TYR A 13 -0.26 4.71 11.73
C TYR A 13 0.24 5.82 12.67
N TYR A 14 1.09 5.46 13.64
CA TYR A 14 1.74 6.44 14.50
C TYR A 14 2.62 7.41 13.72
N LEU A 15 3.47 6.89 12.83
CA LEU A 15 4.35 7.72 12.00
C LEU A 15 3.56 8.67 11.09
N ALA A 16 2.47 8.20 10.48
CA ALA A 16 1.62 9.03 9.63
C ALA A 16 1.01 10.19 10.43
N ARG A 17 0.49 9.91 11.65
CA ARG A 17 -0.02 10.96 12.54
C ARG A 17 1.07 11.96 12.93
N MET A 18 2.27 11.50 13.28
CA MET A 18 3.38 12.40 13.65
C MET A 18 3.86 13.25 12.48
N THR A 19 3.85 12.71 11.25
CA THR A 19 4.11 13.51 10.04
C THR A 19 3.00 14.54 9.81
N ALA A 20 1.74 14.19 10.04
CA ALA A 20 0.64 15.14 9.96
C ALA A 20 0.74 16.25 11.03
N ALA A 21 1.30 15.93 12.20
CA ALA A 21 1.51 16.89 13.28
C ALA A 21 2.49 18.03 12.92
N GLU A 22 3.35 17.83 11.90
CA GLU A 22 4.23 18.90 11.39
C GLU A 22 3.45 20.06 10.74
N HIS A 23 2.20 19.80 10.32
CA HIS A 23 1.34 20.76 9.62
C HIS A 23 0.00 21.02 10.31
N ASN A 24 -0.36 20.20 11.31
CA ASN A 24 -1.59 20.31 12.08
C ASN A 24 -1.32 19.97 13.55
N GLU A 25 -1.30 20.99 14.41
CA GLU A 25 -1.00 20.88 15.83
C GLU A 25 -1.93 19.90 16.57
N ARG A 26 -3.19 19.75 16.13
CA ARG A 26 -4.13 18.80 16.71
C ARG A 26 -3.65 17.35 16.63
N MET A 27 -2.86 17.03 15.62
CA MET A 27 -2.28 15.69 15.41
C MET A 27 -1.16 15.34 16.41
N THR A 28 -0.66 16.29 17.20
CA THR A 28 0.35 16.03 18.25
C THR A 28 -0.20 15.17 19.36
N SER A 29 -1.49 15.27 19.65
CA SER A 29 -2.19 14.46 20.67
C SER A 29 -3.15 13.45 20.05
N ARG A 30 -3.43 12.37 20.78
CA ARG A 30 -4.45 11.40 20.36
C ARG A 30 -5.87 11.91 20.53
N GLU A 31 -6.07 12.86 21.42
CA GLU A 31 -7.33 13.59 21.60
C GLU A 31 -7.66 14.37 20.35
N GLY A 32 -6.76 15.23 19.89
CA GLY A 32 -6.96 16.01 18.68
C GLY A 32 -7.06 15.13 17.43
N ALA A 33 -6.25 14.07 17.35
CA ALA A 33 -6.35 13.11 16.25
C ALA A 33 -7.70 12.36 16.25
N SER A 34 -8.26 12.06 17.42
CA SER A 34 -9.60 11.47 17.56
C SER A 34 -10.71 12.39 17.06
N GLU A 35 -10.61 13.69 17.35
CA GLU A 35 -11.55 14.70 16.85
C GLU A 35 -11.49 14.83 15.32
N GLU A 36 -10.30 14.82 14.74
CA GLU A 36 -10.10 14.98 13.29
C GLU A 36 -10.44 13.71 12.50
N THR A 37 -10.13 12.53 13.04
CA THR A 37 -10.39 11.25 12.36
C THR A 37 -11.77 10.68 12.65
N GLY A 38 -12.40 11.04 13.76
CA GLY A 38 -13.59 10.38 14.28
C GLY A 38 -13.33 8.98 14.87
N VAL A 39 -12.07 8.54 14.97
CA VAL A 39 -11.70 7.26 15.59
C VAL A 39 -11.48 7.46 17.09
N ASP A 40 -12.07 6.59 17.91
CA ASP A 40 -11.94 6.68 19.37
C ASP A 40 -10.48 6.74 19.83
N ARG A 41 -10.17 7.61 20.80
CA ARG A 41 -8.81 7.83 21.31
C ARG A 41 -8.13 6.56 21.83
N LYS A 42 -8.88 5.69 22.54
CA LYS A 42 -8.31 4.44 23.07
C LYS A 42 -8.05 3.44 21.95
N ARG A 43 -8.87 3.47 20.90
CA ARG A 43 -8.64 2.66 19.69
C ARG A 43 -7.40 3.14 18.95
N LEU A 44 -7.25 4.46 18.73
CA LEU A 44 -6.03 5.05 18.14
C LEU A 44 -4.78 4.62 18.90
N GLN A 45 -4.82 4.71 20.24
CA GLN A 45 -3.71 4.25 21.07
C GLN A 45 -3.35 2.79 20.82
N ARG A 46 -4.34 1.89 20.80
CA ARG A 46 -4.12 0.45 20.60
C ARG A 46 -3.64 0.13 19.19
N ILE A 47 -4.10 0.86 18.19
CA ILE A 47 -3.65 0.75 16.81
C ILE A 47 -2.17 1.18 16.71
N GLU A 48 -1.83 2.34 17.27
CA GLU A 48 -0.48 2.90 17.20
C GLU A 48 0.58 2.09 17.95
N ILE A 49 0.21 1.43 19.06
CA ILE A 49 1.12 0.52 19.77
C ILE A 49 1.11 -0.91 19.20
N GLY A 50 0.31 -1.17 18.15
CA GLY A 50 0.27 -2.45 17.45
C GLY A 50 -0.47 -3.57 18.18
N THR A 51 -1.28 -3.26 19.19
CA THR A 51 -2.09 -4.26 19.94
C THR A 51 -3.45 -4.52 19.31
N LEU A 52 -3.85 -3.69 18.32
CA LEU A 52 -5.10 -3.78 17.60
C LEU A 52 -4.88 -3.44 16.13
N ASN A 53 -5.41 -4.26 15.22
CA ASN A 53 -5.52 -3.89 13.82
C ASN A 53 -6.75 -2.98 13.63
N PRO A 54 -6.62 -1.86 12.91
CA PRO A 54 -7.77 -1.00 12.60
C PRO A 54 -8.74 -1.71 11.65
N TYR A 55 -10.01 -1.31 11.69
CA TYR A 55 -10.96 -1.65 10.64
C TYR A 55 -10.66 -0.86 9.36
N PRO A 56 -11.03 -1.38 8.17
CA PRO A 56 -10.81 -0.67 6.91
C PRO A 56 -11.36 0.76 6.91
N GLU A 57 -12.51 0.99 7.51
CA GLU A 57 -13.16 2.29 7.63
C GLU A 57 -12.32 3.26 8.48
N GLU A 58 -11.70 2.76 9.55
CA GLU A 58 -10.82 3.57 10.39
C GLU A 58 -9.52 3.94 9.64
N VAL A 59 -9.05 3.05 8.76
CA VAL A 59 -7.87 3.33 7.92
C VAL A 59 -8.18 4.42 6.91
N LEU A 60 -9.37 4.41 6.29
CA LEU A 60 -9.83 5.48 5.40
C LEU A 60 -9.83 6.83 6.13
N LEU A 61 -10.45 6.89 7.31
CA LEU A 61 -10.51 8.12 8.12
C LEU A 61 -9.13 8.63 8.53
N MET A 62 -8.23 7.72 8.94
CA MET A 62 -6.85 8.07 9.28
C MET A 62 -6.05 8.52 8.05
N ALA A 63 -6.20 7.85 6.91
CA ALA A 63 -5.51 8.22 5.67
C ALA A 63 -5.90 9.63 5.20
N ASP A 64 -7.18 9.96 5.27
CA ASP A 64 -7.71 11.28 4.91
C ASP A 64 -7.21 12.37 5.89
N ALA A 65 -7.42 12.17 7.19
CA ALA A 65 -7.06 13.16 8.20
C ALA A 65 -5.54 13.41 8.30
N TYR A 66 -4.73 12.38 8.08
CA TYR A 66 -3.27 12.48 8.14
C TYR A 66 -2.64 12.84 6.78
N HIS A 67 -3.43 12.96 5.70
CA HIS A 67 -2.92 13.07 4.33
C HIS A 67 -1.88 11.98 4.02
N ALA A 68 -2.21 10.75 4.35
CA ALA A 68 -1.34 9.59 4.28
C ALA A 68 -1.97 8.44 3.45
N PRO A 69 -2.16 8.63 2.12
CA PRO A 69 -2.77 7.62 1.24
C PRO A 69 -2.01 6.29 1.25
N GLU A 70 -0.72 6.30 1.58
CA GLU A 70 0.09 5.10 1.76
C GLU A 70 -0.44 4.12 2.83
N LEU A 71 -1.26 4.59 3.78
CA LEU A 71 -1.88 3.74 4.79
C LEU A 71 -2.88 2.75 4.19
N LEU A 72 -3.55 3.11 3.10
CA LEU A 72 -4.51 2.25 2.41
C LEU A 72 -3.83 1.00 1.85
N ASN A 73 -2.76 1.19 1.07
CA ASN A 73 -1.98 0.08 0.55
C ASN A 73 -1.32 -0.72 1.68
N PHE A 74 -0.76 -0.05 2.68
CA PHE A 74 -0.16 -0.71 3.84
C PHE A 74 -1.16 -1.62 4.55
N HIS A 75 -2.37 -1.14 4.84
CA HIS A 75 -3.40 -1.95 5.48
C HIS A 75 -3.79 -3.16 4.62
N CYS A 76 -4.09 -2.94 3.34
CA CYS A 76 -4.48 -4.02 2.44
C CYS A 76 -3.38 -5.06 2.29
N SER A 77 -2.15 -4.64 2.01
CA SER A 77 -1.04 -5.57 1.71
C SER A 77 -0.43 -6.24 2.96
N ARG A 78 -0.63 -5.70 4.18
CA ARG A 78 0.03 -6.20 5.39
C ARG A 78 -0.92 -6.64 6.50
N CYS A 79 -2.12 -6.06 6.60
CA CYS A 79 -3.04 -6.31 7.70
C CYS A 79 -4.28 -7.12 7.27
N CYS A 80 -4.78 -6.92 6.04
CA CYS A 80 -5.94 -7.63 5.51
C CYS A 80 -5.55 -9.02 4.98
N PRO A 81 -6.14 -10.13 5.45
CA PRO A 81 -5.78 -11.48 4.99
C PRO A 81 -6.02 -11.71 3.49
N ILE A 82 -7.03 -11.07 2.92
CA ILE A 82 -7.31 -11.13 1.47
C ILE A 82 -6.30 -10.26 0.73
N GLY A 83 -6.10 -9.02 1.18
CA GLY A 83 -5.18 -8.08 0.56
C GLY A 83 -3.73 -8.55 0.55
N GLN A 84 -3.27 -9.29 1.57
CA GLN A 84 -1.94 -9.93 1.58
C GLN A 84 -1.72 -10.90 0.41
N ARG A 85 -2.80 -11.42 -0.18
CA ARG A 85 -2.74 -12.33 -1.34
C ARG A 85 -2.93 -11.63 -2.68
N THR A 86 -3.60 -10.48 -2.69
CA THR A 86 -4.10 -9.84 -3.92
C THR A 86 -3.55 -8.45 -4.17
N VAL A 87 -3.03 -7.78 -3.14
CA VAL A 87 -2.54 -6.40 -3.22
C VAL A 87 -1.03 -6.37 -3.07
N PRO A 88 -0.27 -5.99 -4.10
CA PRO A 88 1.16 -5.85 -3.99
C PRO A 88 1.51 -4.70 -3.04
N PRO A 89 2.51 -4.88 -2.15
CA PRO A 89 2.96 -3.81 -1.28
C PRO A 89 3.59 -2.70 -2.10
N ALA A 90 3.18 -1.46 -1.82
CA ALA A 90 3.73 -0.25 -2.41
C ALA A 90 4.30 0.67 -1.34
N GLU A 91 5.34 1.41 -1.69
CA GLU A 91 6.01 2.34 -0.81
C GLU A 91 5.83 3.78 -1.29
N LYS A 92 5.87 4.72 -0.34
CA LYS A 92 5.96 6.13 -0.67
C LYS A 92 7.32 6.40 -1.30
N SER A 93 7.35 6.74 -2.59
CA SER A 93 8.56 6.99 -3.38
C SER A 93 8.51 8.35 -4.07
N GLY A 94 9.68 8.93 -4.36
CA GLY A 94 9.80 10.10 -5.25
C GLY A 94 9.56 9.71 -6.72
N LEU A 95 9.22 10.69 -7.55
CA LEU A 95 8.93 10.47 -8.97
C LEU A 95 10.13 9.90 -9.72
N ASP A 96 11.33 10.36 -9.42
CA ASP A 96 12.58 9.86 -9.95
C ASP A 96 12.76 8.35 -9.72
N ARG A 97 12.55 7.91 -8.48
CA ARG A 97 12.63 6.49 -8.11
C ARG A 97 11.53 5.65 -8.75
N ILE A 98 10.30 6.18 -8.81
CA ILE A 98 9.17 5.52 -9.49
C ILE A 98 9.49 5.36 -10.97
N THR A 99 10.04 6.40 -11.62
CA THR A 99 10.40 6.37 -13.04
C THR A 99 11.44 5.28 -13.32
N VAL A 100 12.51 5.20 -12.51
CA VAL A 100 13.54 4.16 -12.67
C VAL A 100 12.96 2.76 -12.49
N LYS A 101 12.13 2.54 -11.46
CA LYS A 101 11.45 1.26 -11.25
C LYS A 101 10.58 0.88 -12.43
N PHE A 102 9.81 1.84 -12.97
CA PHE A 102 8.92 1.62 -14.11
C PHE A 102 9.70 1.23 -15.37
N LEU A 103 10.76 1.94 -15.72
CA LEU A 103 11.60 1.62 -16.88
C LEU A 103 12.24 0.23 -16.75
N ASN A 104 12.75 -0.12 -15.58
CA ASN A 104 13.30 -1.45 -15.31
C ASN A 104 12.24 -2.55 -15.42
N ALA A 105 11.02 -2.30 -14.94
CA ALA A 105 9.92 -3.26 -15.06
C ALA A 105 9.48 -3.46 -16.51
N LEU A 106 9.44 -2.40 -17.33
CA LEU A 106 9.17 -2.51 -18.75
C LEU A 106 10.24 -3.34 -19.47
N GLU A 107 11.51 -3.14 -19.16
CA GLU A 107 12.60 -3.90 -19.76
C GLU A 107 12.50 -5.40 -19.41
N SER A 108 12.11 -5.73 -18.17
CA SER A 108 11.94 -7.13 -17.73
C SER A 108 10.77 -7.87 -18.42
N ILE A 109 9.84 -7.14 -19.04
CA ILE A 109 8.66 -7.72 -19.73
C ILE A 109 8.87 -7.77 -21.26
N LYS A 110 9.88 -7.09 -21.79
CA LYS A 110 10.05 -6.83 -23.24
C LYS A 110 10.09 -8.10 -24.12
N ASP A 111 10.53 -9.22 -23.58
CA ASP A 111 10.65 -10.48 -24.31
C ASP A 111 9.59 -11.53 -23.93
N THR A 112 8.66 -11.18 -23.02
CA THR A 112 7.62 -12.13 -22.57
C THR A 112 6.43 -12.26 -23.51
N ASP A 113 6.28 -11.36 -24.48
CA ASP A 113 5.24 -11.38 -25.49
C ASP A 113 5.28 -12.66 -26.34
N LYS A 114 6.46 -13.04 -26.83
CA LYS A 114 6.66 -14.23 -27.66
C LYS A 114 6.43 -15.52 -26.87
N GLU A 115 6.87 -15.55 -25.61
CA GLU A 115 6.70 -16.69 -24.75
C GLU A 115 5.23 -16.88 -24.36
N LEU A 116 4.53 -15.78 -24.04
CA LEU A 116 3.10 -15.81 -23.77
C LEU A 116 2.28 -16.29 -24.99
N LEU A 117 2.63 -15.80 -26.20
CA LEU A 117 1.99 -16.26 -27.42
C LEU A 117 2.21 -17.75 -27.68
N ARG A 118 3.39 -18.28 -27.37
CA ARG A 118 3.69 -19.72 -27.49
C ARG A 118 2.84 -20.55 -26.52
N ILE A 119 2.75 -20.14 -25.25
CA ILE A 119 1.93 -20.79 -24.22
C ILE A 119 0.44 -20.74 -24.57
N ALA A 120 -0.01 -19.64 -25.17
CA ALA A 120 -1.42 -19.45 -25.50
C ALA A 120 -1.90 -20.18 -26.76
N GLN A 121 -1.02 -20.87 -27.50
CA GLN A 121 -1.36 -21.47 -28.80
C GLN A 121 -2.44 -22.57 -28.72
N ASP A 122 -2.41 -23.38 -27.67
CA ASP A 122 -3.37 -24.47 -27.46
C ASP A 122 -4.47 -24.12 -26.45
N GLY A 123 -4.34 -22.98 -25.77
CA GLY A 123 -5.31 -22.50 -24.79
C GLY A 123 -5.26 -23.24 -23.44
N GLU A 124 -4.29 -24.13 -23.25
CA GLU A 124 -4.07 -24.88 -22.01
C GLU A 124 -2.69 -24.58 -21.43
N LEU A 125 -2.57 -24.56 -20.11
CA LEU A 125 -1.30 -24.37 -19.40
C LEU A 125 -0.73 -25.71 -18.98
N SER A 126 0.29 -26.17 -19.69
CA SER A 126 0.98 -27.42 -19.35
C SER A 126 1.87 -27.28 -18.09
N PRO A 127 2.17 -28.38 -17.35
CA PRO A 127 2.99 -28.34 -16.15
C PRO A 127 4.39 -27.78 -16.33
N ASP A 128 4.98 -27.94 -17.52
CA ASP A 128 6.31 -27.41 -17.88
C ASP A 128 6.29 -25.92 -18.25
N GLU A 129 5.13 -25.34 -18.54
CA GLU A 129 4.93 -23.92 -18.78
C GLU A 129 4.60 -23.09 -17.53
N VAL A 130 4.22 -23.76 -16.43
CA VAL A 130 3.91 -23.11 -15.14
C VAL A 130 5.06 -22.21 -14.64
N PRO A 131 6.35 -22.60 -14.71
CA PRO A 131 7.44 -21.72 -14.27
C PRO A 131 7.52 -20.40 -15.04
N GLN A 132 7.36 -20.45 -16.36
CA GLN A 132 7.38 -19.26 -17.23
C GLN A 132 6.20 -18.35 -16.93
N MET A 133 5.00 -18.92 -16.80
CA MET A 133 3.80 -18.15 -16.41
C MET A 133 3.94 -17.52 -15.03
N LYS A 134 4.59 -18.18 -14.07
CA LYS A 134 4.91 -17.59 -12.77
C LYS A 134 5.90 -16.43 -12.87
N HIS A 135 6.89 -16.53 -13.73
CA HIS A 135 7.84 -15.44 -13.99
C HIS A 135 7.14 -14.21 -14.57
N LEU A 136 6.29 -14.41 -15.59
CA LEU A 136 5.45 -13.36 -16.15
C LEU A 136 4.55 -12.73 -15.08
N LEU A 137 3.86 -13.55 -14.28
CA LEU A 137 3.01 -13.05 -13.19
C LEU A 137 3.80 -12.17 -12.22
N HIS A 138 5.01 -12.57 -11.85
CA HIS A 138 5.88 -11.80 -10.96
C HIS A 138 6.24 -10.43 -11.56
N ALA A 139 6.59 -10.39 -12.85
CA ALA A 139 6.90 -9.15 -13.55
C ALA A 139 5.69 -8.20 -13.63
N VAL A 140 4.49 -8.73 -13.93
CA VAL A 140 3.24 -7.96 -13.96
C VAL A 140 2.85 -7.46 -12.56
N GLN A 141 3.06 -8.26 -11.53
CA GLN A 141 2.85 -7.83 -10.13
C GLN A 141 3.79 -6.68 -9.75
N GLY A 142 5.02 -6.67 -10.29
CA GLY A 142 5.94 -5.53 -10.15
C GLY A 142 5.37 -4.24 -10.74
N LEU A 143 4.78 -4.29 -11.94
CA LEU A 143 4.09 -3.14 -12.53
C LEU A 143 2.87 -2.70 -11.71
N ALA A 144 2.09 -3.65 -11.17
CA ALA A 144 0.96 -3.33 -10.32
C ALA A 144 1.39 -2.61 -9.03
N ALA A 145 2.53 -3.00 -8.42
CA ALA A 145 3.10 -2.29 -7.29
C ALA A 145 3.49 -0.85 -7.64
N ILE A 146 4.11 -0.66 -8.81
CA ILE A 146 4.49 0.67 -9.32
C ILE A 146 3.24 1.53 -9.58
N ALA A 147 2.17 0.97 -10.12
CA ALA A 147 0.90 1.69 -10.30
C ALA A 147 0.35 2.18 -8.95
N CYS A 148 0.41 1.37 -7.89
CA CYS A 148 0.05 1.80 -6.53
C CYS A 148 0.97 2.92 -6.01
N GLU A 149 2.29 2.87 -6.27
CA GLU A 149 3.22 3.94 -5.89
C GLU A 149 2.91 5.26 -6.61
N ILE A 150 2.55 5.20 -7.89
CA ILE A 150 2.13 6.37 -8.68
C ILE A 150 0.85 6.96 -8.09
N GLN A 151 -0.14 6.12 -7.75
CA GLN A 151 -1.37 6.58 -7.13
C GLN A 151 -1.11 7.29 -5.80
N ILE A 152 -0.31 6.69 -4.91
CA ILE A 152 0.11 7.30 -3.63
C ILE A 152 0.80 8.65 -3.88
N TYR A 153 1.66 8.73 -4.91
CA TYR A 153 2.36 9.96 -5.26
C TYR A 153 1.43 11.08 -5.72
N ILE A 154 0.42 10.74 -6.53
CA ILE A 154 -0.62 11.67 -7.02
C ILE A 154 -1.49 12.14 -5.86
N ASP A 155 -2.04 11.21 -5.07
CA ASP A 155 -2.97 11.52 -3.97
C ASP A 155 -2.33 12.42 -2.91
N LYS A 156 -1.04 12.24 -2.67
CA LYS A 156 -0.30 13.07 -1.73
C LYS A 156 -0.05 14.50 -2.22
N ARG A 157 -0.13 14.74 -3.53
CA ARG A 157 0.08 16.07 -4.15
C ARG A 157 -1.22 16.76 -4.55
N SER A 158 -2.29 16.01 -4.72
CA SER A 158 -3.60 16.59 -4.99
C SER A 158 -4.17 17.13 -3.67
N PRO A 159 -4.20 18.45 -3.46
CA PRO A 159 -4.92 19.01 -2.34
C PRO A 159 -6.41 18.80 -2.64
N GLN A 160 -7.02 17.87 -1.95
CA GLN A 160 -8.46 17.59 -2.00
C GLN A 160 -8.96 17.16 -3.38
N ILE A 161 -8.82 15.87 -3.66
CA ILE A 161 -9.75 15.26 -4.60
C ILE A 161 -11.10 15.31 -3.91
N GLU A 162 -12.01 16.10 -4.53
CA GLU A 162 -13.39 16.29 -4.14
C GLU A 162 -14.00 14.97 -3.62
N ARG A 163 -14.51 15.06 -2.39
CA ARG A 163 -15.36 14.04 -1.80
C ARG A 163 -16.56 13.85 -2.74
N ARG A 164 -16.56 12.77 -3.50
CA ARG A 164 -17.75 12.23 -4.14
C ARG A 164 -18.24 11.00 -3.39
#